data_606e3a01f1136869c6ad91e026ddcdc6
#
_entry.id   606e3a01f1136869c6ad91e026ddcdc6
#
_cell.length_a   1.000
_cell.length_b   1.000
_cell.length_c   1.000
_cell.angle_alpha   90.00
_cell.angle_beta   90.00
_cell.angle_gamma   90.00
#
_symmetry.space_group_name_H-M   'P 1'
#
loop_
_entity.id
_entity.type
_entity.pdbx_description
1 polymer ?
#
loop_
_entity_poly.entity_id
_entity_poly.type
_entity_poly.pdbx_seq_one_letter_code
_entity_poly.pdbx_strand_id
1 'polypeptide(L)'
;MEKKQVKSRERVAAHGEVFTAEREVKAMCDLVKPETERIDSRFLEPACGDGNFLAEILTRKLACEQIRKYRKSSYDWERNSLLALGSLYGVDILADNCEACRERLYGLWEAEYRKVCKKECNDDTRAAARFILARNIVCGNALSLMCVDENGKDTSEPIVFSEWTFPFNDGRIQRKDYTFDELVNAKDEKETTPEDGQLSLFGETVRPDEEGKFLKQYITNYRRLADHE
;
A
#
# COMPACT_ATOMS: atom_id res chain seq x y z
N MET A 1 -23.35 -14.21 5.35
CA MET A 1 -22.58 -15.47 5.21
C MET A 1 -21.18 -15.17 5.66
N GLU A 2 -20.67 -15.85 6.68
CA GLU A 2 -19.25 -15.73 7.05
C GLU A 2 -18.36 -16.24 5.90
N LYS A 3 -17.34 -15.47 5.54
CA LYS A 3 -16.38 -15.84 4.52
C LYS A 3 -15.57 -17.03 5.02
N LYS A 4 -15.34 -18.05 4.19
CA LYS A 4 -14.49 -19.19 4.59
C LYS A 4 -13.10 -18.71 4.89
N GLN A 5 -12.54 -19.09 6.04
CA GLN A 5 -11.18 -18.72 6.48
C GLN A 5 -10.07 -19.50 5.76
N VAL A 6 -10.39 -20.47 4.94
CA VAL A 6 -9.42 -21.26 4.18
C VAL A 6 -9.89 -21.47 2.74
N LYS A 7 -8.98 -21.40 1.77
CA LYS A 7 -9.25 -21.71 0.36
C LYS A 7 -9.30 -23.23 0.15
N SER A 8 -8.30 -23.98 0.66
CA SER A 8 -8.28 -25.43 0.62
C SER A 8 -7.44 -26.03 1.77
N ARG A 9 -7.61 -27.34 2.04
CA ARG A 9 -6.83 -28.05 3.05
C ARG A 9 -5.37 -28.22 2.63
N GLU A 10 -5.12 -28.40 1.33
CA GLU A 10 -3.79 -28.52 0.75
C GLU A 10 -2.99 -27.23 0.95
N ARG A 11 -3.59 -26.09 0.76
CA ARG A 11 -2.95 -24.77 0.97
C ARG A 11 -2.63 -24.51 2.45
N VAL A 12 -3.50 -24.96 3.35
CA VAL A 12 -3.21 -24.89 4.79
C VAL A 12 -2.02 -25.77 5.14
N ALA A 13 -1.96 -26.99 4.59
CA ALA A 13 -0.86 -27.93 4.86
C ALA A 13 0.47 -27.46 4.26
N ALA A 14 0.45 -26.88 3.04
CA ALA A 14 1.65 -26.46 2.33
C ALA A 14 2.19 -25.10 2.76
N HIS A 15 1.30 -24.15 3.10
CA HIS A 15 1.66 -22.73 3.33
C HIS A 15 1.13 -22.16 4.64
N GLY A 16 0.39 -22.94 5.44
CA GLY A 16 -0.27 -22.43 6.66
C GLY A 16 -1.35 -21.38 6.38
N GLU A 17 -1.92 -21.35 5.16
CA GLU A 17 -2.83 -20.30 4.71
C GLU A 17 -4.17 -20.36 5.46
N VAL A 18 -4.33 -19.47 6.43
CA VAL A 18 -5.57 -19.26 7.18
C VAL A 18 -5.88 -17.77 7.22
N PHE A 19 -7.01 -17.37 6.64
CA PHE A 19 -7.42 -15.97 6.64
C PHE A 19 -8.00 -15.58 7.99
N THR A 20 -7.56 -14.42 8.48
CA THR A 20 -8.10 -13.83 9.71
C THR A 20 -9.58 -13.46 9.51
N ALA A 21 -10.43 -13.81 10.48
CA ALA A 21 -11.85 -13.49 10.41
C ALA A 21 -12.08 -11.98 10.44
N GLU A 22 -13.10 -11.50 9.72
CA GLU A 22 -13.41 -10.06 9.58
C GLU A 22 -13.57 -9.36 10.93
N ARG A 23 -14.19 -10.03 11.93
CA ARG A 23 -14.33 -9.48 13.28
C ARG A 23 -12.98 -9.20 13.94
N GLU A 24 -12.05 -10.11 13.78
CA GLU A 24 -10.70 -10.01 14.36
C GLU A 24 -9.89 -8.93 13.63
N VAL A 25 -9.96 -8.87 12.30
CA VAL A 25 -9.36 -7.80 11.50
C VAL A 25 -9.83 -6.43 11.99
N LYS A 26 -11.13 -6.23 12.16
CA LYS A 26 -11.70 -4.98 12.67
C LYS A 26 -11.19 -4.64 14.06
N ALA A 27 -11.20 -5.63 14.98
CA ALA A 27 -10.73 -5.44 16.34
C ALA A 27 -9.24 -5.04 16.38
N MET A 28 -8.39 -5.67 15.55
CA MET A 28 -6.97 -5.31 15.45
C MET A 28 -6.77 -3.91 14.85
N CYS A 29 -7.52 -3.55 13.81
CA CYS A 29 -7.50 -2.20 13.25
C CYS A 29 -8.01 -1.13 14.25
N ASP A 30 -8.87 -1.49 15.18
CA ASP A 30 -9.34 -0.57 16.24
C ASP A 30 -8.23 -0.20 17.24
N LEU A 31 -7.24 -1.07 17.45
CA LEU A 31 -6.09 -0.77 18.30
C LEU A 31 -5.21 0.37 17.76
N VAL A 32 -5.20 0.53 16.44
CA VAL A 32 -4.44 1.57 15.72
C VAL A 32 -5.37 2.51 14.94
N LYS A 33 -6.57 2.74 15.47
CA LYS A 33 -7.61 3.52 14.81
C LYS A 33 -7.14 4.89 14.31
N PRO A 34 -6.40 5.70 15.09
CA PRO A 34 -5.93 7.00 14.61
C PRO A 34 -5.13 6.90 13.31
N GLU A 35 -4.30 5.87 13.17
CA GLU A 35 -3.48 5.64 11.98
C GLU A 35 -4.30 5.11 10.81
N THR A 36 -5.30 4.24 11.05
CA THR A 36 -6.19 3.75 10.00
C THR A 36 -7.15 4.82 9.46
N GLU A 37 -7.33 5.93 10.17
CA GLU A 37 -8.15 7.08 9.77
C GLU A 37 -7.32 8.24 9.19
N ARG A 38 -6.00 8.07 9.00
CA ARG A 38 -5.12 9.00 8.28
C ARG A 38 -4.84 8.50 6.88
N ILE A 39 -4.91 9.41 5.89
CA ILE A 39 -4.71 9.08 4.47
C ILE A 39 -3.28 8.57 4.23
N ASP A 40 -2.29 9.22 4.80
CA ASP A 40 -0.87 9.03 4.56
C ASP A 40 -0.16 8.04 5.49
N SER A 41 -0.80 7.59 6.57
CA SER A 41 -0.22 6.56 7.45
C SER A 41 0.00 5.26 6.67
N ARG A 42 1.23 4.74 6.74
CA ARG A 42 1.65 3.57 5.97
C ARG A 42 1.39 2.29 6.73
N PHE A 43 0.92 1.28 6.02
CA PHE A 43 0.66 -0.05 6.56
C PHE A 43 1.33 -1.10 5.67
N LEU A 44 2.10 -1.97 6.29
CA LEU A 44 2.70 -3.14 5.66
C LEU A 44 2.11 -4.42 6.25
N GLU A 45 1.60 -5.29 5.39
CA GLU A 45 1.15 -6.63 5.74
C GLU A 45 2.08 -7.65 5.07
N PRO A 46 2.99 -8.30 5.85
CA PRO A 46 4.01 -9.18 5.29
C PRO A 46 3.50 -10.56 4.88
N ALA A 47 2.24 -10.86 5.14
CA ALA A 47 1.52 -12.07 4.71
C ALA A 47 0.09 -11.67 4.34
N CYS A 48 -0.05 -10.84 3.29
CA CYS A 48 -1.29 -10.12 3.05
C CYS A 48 -2.47 -10.99 2.60
N GLY A 49 -2.23 -12.23 2.17
CA GLY A 49 -3.27 -13.10 1.65
C GLY A 49 -4.09 -12.43 0.55
N ASP A 50 -5.40 -12.59 0.61
CA ASP A 50 -6.35 -11.90 -0.27
C ASP A 50 -6.68 -10.45 0.18
N GLY A 51 -5.89 -9.88 1.11
CA GLY A 51 -5.96 -8.48 1.51
C GLY A 51 -7.01 -8.15 2.57
N ASN A 52 -7.33 -9.05 3.51
CA ASN A 52 -8.35 -8.78 4.55
C ASN A 52 -8.03 -7.54 5.39
N PHE A 53 -6.80 -7.42 5.92
CA PHE A 53 -6.37 -6.27 6.70
C PHE A 53 -6.30 -5.00 5.85
N LEU A 54 -5.63 -5.07 4.69
CA LEU A 54 -5.46 -3.91 3.82
C LEU A 54 -6.81 -3.37 3.30
N ALA A 55 -7.79 -4.25 3.06
CA ALA A 55 -9.14 -3.86 2.66
C ALA A 55 -9.89 -3.11 3.78
N GLU A 56 -9.79 -3.56 5.02
CA GLU A 56 -10.37 -2.85 6.16
C GLU A 56 -9.71 -1.49 6.36
N ILE A 57 -8.37 -1.43 6.31
CA ILE A 57 -7.62 -0.17 6.42
C ILE A 57 -8.01 0.81 5.32
N LEU A 58 -8.07 0.35 4.05
CA LEU A 58 -8.50 1.19 2.92
C LEU A 58 -9.91 1.72 3.13
N THR A 59 -10.83 0.87 3.58
CA THR A 59 -12.23 1.26 3.85
C THR A 59 -12.28 2.39 4.88
N ARG A 60 -11.51 2.29 5.96
CA ARG A 60 -11.41 3.34 7.00
C ARG A 60 -10.83 4.63 6.44
N LYS A 61 -9.72 4.55 5.69
CA LYS A 61 -9.08 5.71 5.05
C LYS A 61 -10.05 6.44 4.10
N LEU A 62 -10.77 5.71 3.25
CA LEU A 62 -11.74 6.30 2.32
C LEU A 62 -13.02 6.85 3.01
N ALA A 63 -13.26 6.45 4.25
CA ALA A 63 -14.38 6.94 5.06
C ALA A 63 -13.99 8.04 6.06
N CYS A 64 -12.71 8.29 6.31
CA CYS A 64 -12.24 9.21 7.34
C CYS A 64 -12.62 10.67 7.08
N GLU A 65 -12.56 11.51 8.12
CA GLU A 65 -12.88 12.94 8.00
C GLU A 65 -11.93 13.68 7.05
N GLN A 66 -10.66 13.27 7.02
CA GLN A 66 -9.65 13.90 6.17
C GLN A 66 -10.05 13.80 4.70
N ILE A 67 -10.43 12.62 4.20
CA ILE A 67 -10.82 12.44 2.79
C ILE A 67 -12.20 13.04 2.48
N ARG A 68 -13.10 13.12 3.48
CA ARG A 68 -14.43 13.73 3.30
C ARG A 68 -14.35 15.19 2.87
N LYS A 69 -13.32 15.92 3.31
CA LYS A 69 -13.10 17.32 2.94
C LYS A 69 -12.91 17.51 1.43
N TYR A 70 -12.37 16.50 0.74
CA TYR A 70 -12.06 16.52 -0.68
C TYR A 70 -13.22 16.08 -1.59
N ARG A 71 -14.35 15.61 -1.04
CA ARG A 71 -15.48 15.10 -1.84
C ARG A 71 -16.16 16.14 -2.75
N LYS A 72 -15.85 17.43 -2.56
CA LYS A 72 -16.38 18.53 -3.39
C LYS A 72 -15.56 18.78 -4.66
N SER A 73 -14.38 18.23 -4.77
CA SER A 73 -13.46 18.38 -5.89
C SER A 73 -12.99 16.99 -6.33
N SER A 74 -13.36 16.56 -7.52
CA SER A 74 -12.89 15.28 -8.06
C SER A 74 -11.38 15.22 -8.15
N TYR A 75 -10.75 16.32 -8.54
CA TYR A 75 -9.31 16.43 -8.61
C TYR A 75 -8.62 16.21 -7.24
N ASP A 76 -9.10 16.86 -6.18
CA ASP A 76 -8.52 16.71 -4.85
C ASP A 76 -8.81 15.32 -4.28
N TRP A 77 -10.01 14.77 -4.55
CA TRP A 77 -10.35 13.43 -4.10
C TRP A 77 -9.49 12.37 -4.80
N GLU A 78 -9.30 12.47 -6.13
CA GLU A 78 -8.43 11.57 -6.88
C GLU A 78 -7.03 11.52 -6.27
N ARG A 79 -6.38 12.68 -6.07
CA ARG A 79 -5.05 12.77 -5.48
C ARG A 79 -4.97 12.12 -4.09
N ASN A 80 -5.88 12.48 -3.21
CA ASN A 80 -5.86 11.99 -1.83
C ASN A 80 -6.25 10.52 -1.71
N SER A 81 -7.14 10.03 -2.57
CA SER A 81 -7.50 8.61 -2.61
C SER A 81 -6.37 7.75 -3.20
N LEU A 82 -5.61 8.25 -4.16
CA LEU A 82 -4.40 7.59 -4.68
C LEU A 82 -3.29 7.54 -3.60
N LEU A 83 -3.13 8.57 -2.76
CA LEU A 83 -2.24 8.51 -1.60
C LEU A 83 -2.70 7.45 -0.60
N ALA A 84 -4.01 7.32 -0.35
CA ALA A 84 -4.54 6.27 0.52
C ALA A 84 -4.19 4.87 -0.02
N LEU A 85 -4.30 4.64 -1.34
CA LEU A 85 -3.84 3.39 -1.97
C LEU A 85 -2.33 3.22 -1.83
N GLY A 86 -1.57 4.26 -2.15
CA GLY A 86 -0.11 4.26 -2.11
C GLY A 86 0.51 4.11 -0.71
N SER A 87 -0.30 4.24 0.34
CA SER A 87 0.13 4.02 1.72
C SER A 87 -0.04 2.57 2.19
N LEU A 88 -0.56 1.68 1.33
CA LEU A 88 -0.78 0.27 1.63
C LEU A 88 0.28 -0.59 0.92
N TYR A 89 0.94 -1.44 1.69
CA TYR A 89 1.98 -2.36 1.23
C TYR A 89 1.63 -3.78 1.64
N GLY A 90 1.81 -4.73 0.75
CA GLY A 90 1.53 -6.14 1.01
C GLY A 90 2.54 -7.05 0.35
N VAL A 91 2.90 -8.12 1.05
CA VAL A 91 3.70 -9.21 0.50
C VAL A 91 2.93 -10.51 0.70
N ASP A 92 2.94 -11.37 -0.28
CA ASP A 92 2.50 -12.76 -0.14
C ASP A 92 3.34 -13.64 -1.05
N ILE A 93 3.61 -14.87 -0.62
CA ILE A 93 4.39 -15.83 -1.40
C ILE A 93 3.59 -16.41 -2.57
N LEU A 94 2.27 -16.28 -2.55
CA LEU A 94 1.36 -16.84 -3.53
C LEU A 94 0.86 -15.75 -4.48
N ALA A 95 1.20 -15.86 -5.75
CA ALA A 95 0.86 -14.87 -6.78
C ALA A 95 -0.66 -14.63 -6.91
N ASP A 96 -1.48 -15.68 -6.78
CA ASP A 96 -2.95 -15.59 -6.83
C ASP A 96 -3.54 -14.82 -5.63
N ASN A 97 -2.86 -14.83 -4.48
CA ASN A 97 -3.22 -14.00 -3.33
C ASN A 97 -2.92 -12.54 -3.61
N CYS A 98 -1.74 -12.23 -4.13
CA CYS A 98 -1.37 -10.87 -4.49
C CYS A 98 -2.34 -10.28 -5.53
N GLU A 99 -2.71 -11.06 -6.54
CA GLU A 99 -3.69 -10.64 -7.55
C GLU A 99 -5.06 -10.41 -6.93
N ALA A 100 -5.56 -11.35 -6.11
CA ALA A 100 -6.83 -11.21 -5.40
C ALA A 100 -6.83 -9.99 -4.47
N CYS A 101 -5.72 -9.72 -3.79
CA CYS A 101 -5.55 -8.54 -2.95
C CYS A 101 -5.64 -7.25 -3.77
N ARG A 102 -4.90 -7.15 -4.88
CA ARG A 102 -4.94 -5.97 -5.78
C ARG A 102 -6.35 -5.71 -6.30
N GLU A 103 -7.02 -6.74 -6.83
CA GLU A 103 -8.39 -6.59 -7.36
C GLU A 103 -9.40 -6.21 -6.27
N ARG A 104 -9.26 -6.74 -5.06
CA ARG A 104 -10.10 -6.38 -3.93
C ARG A 104 -9.92 -4.91 -3.52
N LEU A 105 -8.68 -4.46 -3.36
CA LEU A 105 -8.38 -3.07 -3.01
C LEU A 105 -8.84 -2.12 -4.13
N TYR A 106 -8.58 -2.47 -5.38
CA TYR A 106 -9.07 -1.70 -6.52
C TYR A 106 -10.60 -1.61 -6.55
N GLY A 107 -11.30 -2.71 -6.33
CA GLY A 107 -12.76 -2.74 -6.31
C GLY A 107 -13.37 -1.84 -5.23
N LEU A 108 -12.78 -1.82 -4.03
CA LEU A 108 -13.20 -0.94 -2.94
C LEU A 108 -12.96 0.55 -3.29
N TRP A 109 -11.79 0.85 -3.83
CA TRP A 109 -11.45 2.21 -4.26
C TRP A 109 -12.34 2.67 -5.42
N GLU A 110 -12.54 1.86 -6.45
CA GLU A 110 -13.37 2.18 -7.63
C GLU A 110 -14.84 2.43 -7.24
N ALA A 111 -15.37 1.68 -6.28
CA ALA A 111 -16.75 1.89 -5.80
C ALA A 111 -16.91 3.29 -5.19
N GLU A 112 -15.97 3.75 -4.35
CA GLU A 112 -16.00 5.11 -3.80
C GLU A 112 -15.66 6.16 -4.87
N TYR A 113 -14.76 5.89 -5.80
CA TYR A 113 -14.42 6.77 -6.91
C TYR A 113 -15.65 7.11 -7.75
N ARG A 114 -16.41 6.10 -8.19
CA ARG A 114 -17.66 6.30 -8.93
C ARG A 114 -18.70 7.09 -8.15
N LYS A 115 -18.79 6.83 -6.85
CA LYS A 115 -19.76 7.49 -5.98
C LYS A 115 -19.45 8.98 -5.78
N VAL A 116 -18.15 9.34 -5.66
CA VAL A 116 -17.72 10.70 -5.42
C VAL A 116 -17.59 11.49 -6.72
N CYS A 117 -16.83 10.98 -7.69
CA CYS A 117 -16.47 11.71 -8.92
C CYS A 117 -17.51 11.59 -10.04
N LYS A 118 -18.39 10.58 -10.00
CA LYS A 118 -19.54 10.44 -10.92
C LYS A 118 -19.12 10.55 -12.39
N LYS A 119 -19.55 11.63 -13.07
CA LYS A 119 -19.27 11.88 -14.49
C LYS A 119 -17.82 12.26 -14.78
N GLU A 120 -17.08 12.67 -13.77
CA GLU A 120 -15.68 13.10 -13.89
C GLU A 120 -14.68 11.93 -13.75
N CYS A 121 -15.20 10.71 -13.46
CA CYS A 121 -14.37 9.52 -13.48
C CYS A 121 -13.71 9.32 -14.84
N ASN A 122 -12.41 9.00 -14.84
CA ASN A 122 -11.61 8.80 -16.05
C ASN A 122 -10.72 7.56 -15.95
N ASP A 123 -10.29 7.05 -17.09
CA ASP A 123 -9.52 5.81 -17.15
C ASP A 123 -8.05 6.00 -16.78
N ASP A 124 -7.52 7.20 -16.94
CA ASP A 124 -6.14 7.51 -16.54
C ASP A 124 -5.97 7.40 -15.01
N THR A 125 -6.92 7.91 -14.25
CA THR A 125 -6.91 7.76 -12.78
C THR A 125 -7.10 6.30 -12.34
N ARG A 126 -7.90 5.51 -13.08
CA ARG A 126 -8.04 4.06 -12.87
C ARG A 126 -6.74 3.33 -13.14
N ALA A 127 -6.06 3.67 -14.23
CA ALA A 127 -4.75 3.12 -14.56
C ALA A 127 -3.71 3.45 -13.49
N ALA A 128 -3.69 4.70 -13.00
CA ALA A 128 -2.82 5.11 -11.90
C ALA A 128 -3.08 4.30 -10.61
N ALA A 129 -4.35 4.08 -10.25
CA ALA A 129 -4.70 3.27 -9.08
C ALA A 129 -4.21 1.82 -9.20
N ARG A 130 -4.41 1.19 -10.37
CA ARG A 130 -3.89 -0.16 -10.65
C ARG A 130 -2.38 -0.23 -10.63
N PHE A 131 -1.72 0.77 -11.20
CA PHE A 131 -0.26 0.87 -11.20
C PHE A 131 0.31 0.96 -9.77
N ILE A 132 -0.26 1.83 -8.92
CA ILE A 132 0.14 1.95 -7.51
C ILE A 132 0.00 0.60 -6.80
N LEU A 133 -1.13 -0.08 -6.95
CA LEU A 133 -1.38 -1.37 -6.33
C LEU A 133 -0.42 -2.46 -6.85
N ALA A 134 -0.10 -2.46 -8.14
CA ALA A 134 0.85 -3.40 -8.73
C ALA A 134 2.28 -3.22 -8.14
N ARG A 135 2.65 -1.98 -7.80
CA ARG A 135 3.96 -1.67 -7.21
C ARG A 135 4.05 -1.98 -5.71
N ASN A 136 2.93 -1.92 -4.99
CA ASN A 136 2.94 -2.00 -3.53
C ASN A 136 2.36 -3.30 -2.98
N ILE A 137 1.72 -4.14 -3.81
CA ILE A 137 1.30 -5.49 -3.44
C ILE A 137 2.12 -6.48 -4.27
N VAL A 138 3.13 -7.07 -3.65
CA VAL A 138 4.22 -7.77 -4.35
C VAL A 138 4.24 -9.24 -3.97
N CYS A 139 4.46 -10.10 -4.99
CA CYS A 139 4.67 -11.53 -4.77
C CYS A 139 6.14 -11.74 -4.34
N GLY A 140 6.32 -12.24 -3.10
CA GLY A 140 7.64 -12.39 -2.52
C GLY A 140 7.62 -13.06 -1.16
N ASN A 141 8.80 -13.32 -0.65
CA ASN A 141 9.03 -13.88 0.67
C ASN A 141 9.49 -12.77 1.63
N ALA A 142 8.62 -12.40 2.56
CA ALA A 142 8.90 -11.33 3.52
C ALA A 142 10.00 -11.68 4.54
N LEU A 143 10.38 -12.96 4.66
CA LEU A 143 11.48 -13.38 5.55
C LEU A 143 12.84 -13.23 4.88
N SER A 144 12.93 -13.54 3.57
CA SER A 144 14.17 -13.36 2.78
C SER A 144 14.26 -11.98 2.14
N LEU A 145 13.17 -11.22 2.09
CA LEU A 145 13.01 -9.92 1.44
C LEU A 145 13.18 -9.98 -0.10
N MET A 146 13.04 -11.20 -0.67
CA MET A 146 13.23 -11.47 -2.10
C MET A 146 11.91 -11.76 -2.80
N CYS A 147 11.84 -11.42 -4.09
CA CYS A 147 10.78 -11.91 -4.96
C CYS A 147 10.84 -13.43 -5.09
N VAL A 148 9.71 -14.07 -5.37
CA VAL A 148 9.65 -15.51 -5.58
C VAL A 148 9.26 -15.84 -7.02
N ASP A 149 9.69 -17.02 -7.48
CA ASP A 149 9.31 -17.59 -8.76
C ASP A 149 7.89 -18.22 -8.71
N GLU A 150 7.45 -18.80 -9.82
CA GLU A 150 6.15 -19.47 -9.95
C GLU A 150 5.96 -20.66 -8.98
N ASN A 151 7.05 -21.19 -8.43
CA ASN A 151 7.06 -22.30 -7.47
C ASN A 151 7.15 -21.82 -6.01
N GLY A 152 7.16 -20.49 -5.79
CA GLY A 152 7.30 -19.86 -4.47
C GLY A 152 8.73 -19.93 -3.91
N LYS A 153 9.74 -20.16 -4.77
CA LYS A 153 11.14 -20.16 -4.38
C LYS A 153 11.77 -18.79 -4.57
N ASP A 154 12.59 -18.37 -3.62
CA ASP A 154 13.29 -17.10 -3.67
C ASP A 154 14.13 -16.96 -4.95
N THR A 155 13.99 -15.79 -5.60
CA THR A 155 14.83 -15.38 -6.72
C THR A 155 16.02 -14.54 -6.22
N SER A 156 16.84 -14.04 -7.14
CA SER A 156 17.90 -13.06 -6.83
C SER A 156 17.40 -11.60 -6.82
N GLU A 157 16.11 -11.37 -7.12
CA GLU A 157 15.54 -10.03 -7.19
C GLU A 157 14.97 -9.62 -5.83
N PRO A 158 15.39 -8.48 -5.26
CA PRO A 158 14.82 -7.97 -4.02
C PRO A 158 13.38 -7.51 -4.22
N ILE A 159 12.57 -7.60 -3.17
CA ILE A 159 11.27 -6.93 -3.14
C ILE A 159 11.52 -5.42 -3.16
N VAL A 160 10.85 -4.71 -4.07
CA VAL A 160 10.92 -3.25 -4.20
C VAL A 160 9.53 -2.66 -3.99
N PHE A 161 9.43 -1.70 -3.09
CA PHE A 161 8.24 -0.90 -2.85
C PHE A 161 8.40 0.52 -3.38
N SER A 162 7.28 1.13 -3.71
CA SER A 162 7.23 2.53 -4.14
C SER A 162 6.56 3.40 -3.07
N GLU A 163 7.23 4.47 -2.69
CA GLU A 163 6.66 5.54 -1.87
C GLU A 163 6.05 6.60 -2.79
N TRP A 164 4.86 7.07 -2.43
CA TRP A 164 4.07 8.00 -3.22
C TRP A 164 3.79 9.28 -2.46
N THR A 165 4.10 10.42 -3.06
CA THR A 165 3.82 11.74 -2.47
C THR A 165 3.33 12.72 -3.52
N PHE A 166 2.62 13.76 -3.09
CA PHE A 166 2.30 14.92 -3.93
C PHE A 166 3.05 16.15 -3.39
N PRO A 167 4.34 16.32 -3.72
CA PRO A 167 5.18 17.38 -3.15
C PRO A 167 4.79 18.78 -3.64
N PHE A 168 4.01 18.87 -4.72
CA PHE A 168 3.55 20.11 -5.31
C PHE A 168 2.03 20.25 -5.16
N ASN A 169 1.55 21.48 -5.11
CA ASN A 169 0.12 21.75 -5.08
C ASN A 169 -0.52 21.69 -6.49
N ASP A 170 -0.13 20.68 -7.26
CA ASP A 170 -0.62 20.39 -8.61
C ASP A 170 -0.79 18.88 -8.81
N GLY A 171 -1.01 18.41 -10.05
CA GLY A 171 -1.22 17.00 -10.37
C GLY A 171 0.04 16.15 -10.43
N ARG A 172 1.22 16.68 -10.04
CA ARG A 172 2.46 15.91 -10.07
C ARG A 172 2.57 15.03 -8.83
N ILE A 173 2.68 13.71 -9.08
CA ILE A 173 2.99 12.70 -8.09
C ILE A 173 4.48 12.37 -8.17
N GLN A 174 5.10 12.21 -7.02
CA GLN A 174 6.45 11.70 -6.89
C GLN A 174 6.38 10.24 -6.46
N ARG A 175 7.19 9.41 -7.12
CA ARG A 175 7.47 8.02 -6.75
C ARG A 175 8.94 7.90 -6.38
N LYS A 176 9.22 7.24 -5.26
CA LYS A 176 10.56 6.81 -4.88
C LYS A 176 10.54 5.31 -4.63
N ASP A 177 11.44 4.58 -5.24
CA ASP A 177 11.56 3.13 -5.10
C ASP A 177 12.64 2.78 -4.07
N TYR A 178 12.30 1.87 -3.15
CA TYR A 178 13.18 1.34 -2.11
C TYR A 178 13.14 -0.18 -2.13
N THR A 179 14.24 -0.83 -1.84
CA THR A 179 14.19 -2.26 -1.51
C THR A 179 13.50 -2.45 -0.15
N PHE A 180 12.89 -3.60 0.03
CA PHE A 180 12.28 -3.93 1.34
C PHE A 180 13.35 -3.98 2.43
N ASP A 181 14.57 -4.44 2.11
CA ASP A 181 15.72 -4.45 3.00
C ASP A 181 16.09 -3.04 3.50
N GLU A 182 16.18 -2.07 2.59
CA GLU A 182 16.43 -0.66 2.95
C GLU A 182 15.35 -0.09 3.90
N LEU A 183 14.09 -0.48 3.69
CA LEU A 183 12.99 -0.02 4.56
C LEU A 183 13.01 -0.65 5.96
N VAL A 184 13.46 -1.91 6.07
CA VAL A 184 13.54 -2.61 7.36
C VAL A 184 14.78 -2.19 8.13
N ASN A 185 15.94 -2.10 7.46
CA ASN A 185 17.24 -1.89 8.10
C ASN A 185 17.59 -0.40 8.27
N ALA A 186 16.88 0.53 7.64
CA ALA A 186 17.06 1.97 7.84
C ALA A 186 16.87 2.43 9.31
N LYS A 187 16.39 1.56 10.21
CA LYS A 187 16.22 1.84 11.63
C LYS A 187 17.51 1.74 12.44
N ASP A 188 18.48 0.93 12.01
CA ASP A 188 19.67 0.65 12.84
C ASP A 188 20.72 1.78 12.82
N GLU A 189 20.62 2.73 11.88
CA GLU A 189 21.57 3.85 11.81
C GLU A 189 21.14 5.12 12.58
N LYS A 190 19.96 5.16 13.22
CA LYS A 190 19.42 6.35 13.91
C LYS A 190 19.20 6.22 15.41
N GLU A 191 19.86 5.30 16.11
CA GLU A 191 19.89 5.29 17.58
C GLU A 191 21.01 6.18 18.15
N THR A 192 21.14 7.41 17.70
CA THR A 192 21.94 8.42 18.43
C THR A 192 21.29 9.79 18.31
N THR A 193 20.30 10.04 19.12
CA THR A 193 20.02 11.21 19.98
C THR A 193 18.54 11.30 20.33
N PRO A 194 18.18 11.39 21.61
CA PRO A 194 16.81 11.51 22.07
C PRO A 194 16.44 12.98 22.24
N GLU A 195 15.98 13.63 21.19
CA GLU A 195 15.21 14.88 21.30
C GLU A 195 14.28 14.98 20.10
N ASP A 196 12.99 14.88 20.42
CA ASP A 196 11.75 15.07 19.69
C ASP A 196 10.97 13.78 19.37
N GLY A 197 9.97 13.57 20.25
CA GLY A 197 9.10 12.42 20.25
C GLY A 197 8.11 12.37 19.12
N GLN A 198 8.48 11.73 18.01
CA GLN A 198 7.56 11.11 17.07
C GLN A 198 8.24 9.88 16.44
N LEU A 199 7.88 8.71 16.96
CA LEU A 199 8.24 7.42 16.38
C LEU A 199 7.40 7.19 15.12
N SER A 200 7.97 7.48 13.94
CA SER A 200 7.46 7.02 12.67
C SER A 200 8.02 5.63 12.38
N LEU A 201 7.17 4.69 12.02
CA LEU A 201 7.55 3.32 11.64
C LEU A 201 8.41 3.30 10.36
N PHE A 202 8.36 4.37 9.60
CA PHE A 202 9.22 4.69 8.48
C PHE A 202 9.76 6.10 8.75
N GLY A 203 11.02 6.20 9.15
CA GLY A 203 11.68 7.42 9.60
C GLY A 203 11.31 8.67 8.83
N GLU A 204 11.19 9.77 9.56
CA GLU A 204 10.82 11.07 9.04
C GLU A 204 11.80 11.64 8.03
N THR A 205 11.19 12.42 7.12
CA THR A 205 11.78 13.50 6.31
C THR A 205 13.24 13.31 5.94
N VAL A 206 13.44 12.74 4.76
CA VAL A 206 14.71 12.85 4.05
C VAL A 206 15.04 14.35 3.91
N ARG A 207 16.12 14.79 4.58
CA ARG A 207 16.71 16.09 4.29
C ARG A 207 17.23 16.08 2.86
N PRO A 208 17.23 17.20 2.13
CA PRO A 208 17.61 17.26 0.71
C PRO A 208 19.02 16.78 0.37
N ASP A 209 19.84 16.53 1.35
CA ASP A 209 21.26 16.24 1.29
C ASP A 209 21.64 14.76 1.56
N GLU A 210 20.68 13.87 1.85
CA GLU A 210 20.96 12.43 1.92
C GLU A 210 20.76 11.78 0.54
N GLU A 211 21.65 12.06 -0.39
CA GLU A 211 21.82 11.30 -1.64
C GLU A 211 22.21 9.87 -1.29
N GLY A 212 21.32 8.90 -1.58
CA GLY A 212 21.72 7.50 -1.59
C GLY A 212 20.74 6.47 -1.04
N LYS A 213 19.53 6.83 -0.58
CA LYS A 213 18.61 5.87 0.09
C LYS A 213 17.43 5.36 -0.74
N PHE A 214 17.35 5.66 -2.02
CA PHE A 214 16.30 5.12 -2.90
C PHE A 214 16.88 4.71 -4.24
N LEU A 215 16.35 3.62 -4.81
CA LEU A 215 16.82 3.08 -6.08
C LEU A 215 16.55 4.01 -7.24
N LYS A 216 15.36 4.60 -7.29
CA LYS A 216 14.90 5.48 -8.38
C LYS A 216 13.89 6.49 -7.87
N GLN A 217 13.89 7.67 -8.50
CA GLN A 217 12.90 8.72 -8.27
C GLN A 217 12.27 9.16 -9.59
N TYR A 218 10.94 9.32 -9.56
CA TYR A 218 10.15 9.76 -10.70
C TYR A 218 9.18 10.87 -10.28
N ILE A 219 8.95 11.84 -11.14
CA ILE A 219 7.94 12.87 -10.96
C ILE A 219 7.15 12.97 -12.26
N THR A 220 5.86 12.71 -12.20
CA THR A 220 4.95 12.78 -13.36
C THR A 220 3.57 13.26 -12.95
N ASN A 221 2.71 13.59 -13.93
CA ASN A 221 1.30 13.81 -13.64
C ASN A 221 0.66 12.47 -13.24
N TYR A 222 -0.14 12.43 -12.15
CA TYR A 222 -0.72 11.19 -11.65
C TYR A 222 -1.60 10.45 -12.69
N ARG A 223 -2.23 11.18 -13.61
CA ARG A 223 -3.01 10.59 -14.70
C ARG A 223 -2.16 9.98 -15.82
N ARG A 224 -0.86 10.18 -15.78
CA ARG A 224 0.12 9.57 -16.69
C ARG A 224 1.05 8.59 -15.99
N LEU A 225 0.71 8.21 -14.77
CA LEU A 225 1.56 7.38 -13.94
C LEU A 225 1.83 6.00 -14.58
N ALA A 226 0.82 5.41 -15.21
CA ALA A 226 0.93 4.12 -15.87
C ALA A 226 1.74 4.16 -17.19
N ASP A 227 2.08 5.34 -17.73
CA ASP A 227 2.92 5.51 -18.92
C ASP A 227 4.41 5.34 -18.60
N HIS A 228 4.78 5.27 -17.33
CA HIS A 228 6.17 5.28 -16.86
C HIS A 228 6.47 3.98 -16.08
N GLU A 229 6.58 2.86 -16.80
CA GLU A 229 7.14 1.60 -16.29
C GLU A 229 8.66 1.64 -16.15
#